data_f41d557b304d5316fb8741cf76b482c9
#
_entry.id   f41d557b304d5316fb8741cf76b482c9
#
_cell.length_a   1.000
_cell.length_b   1.000
_cell.length_c   1.000
_cell.angle_alpha   90.00
_cell.angle_beta   90.00
_cell.angle_gamma   90.00
#
_symmetry.space_group_name_H-M   'P 1'
#
loop_
_entity.id
_entity.type
_entity.pdbx_description
1 polymer ?
#
loop_
_entity_poly.entity_id
_entity_poly.type
_entity_poly.pdbx_seq_one_letter_code
_entity_poly.pdbx_strand_id
1 'polypeptide(L)'
;MRKSQVMSPIGEPLSWKDEGTISAEDTYRLCRCGQSASKPFCDGSHTMVRFDGPESADSGPISNRSKTFRSPKMFIQEDHPICVHSSFCRDTVSDIWSMRRHSSAPEVLAKIIDKLDNCPSGALAYALESGGEIFEPEDLRRSGPLTLD
;
A
#
# COMPACT_ATOMS: atom_id res chain seq x y z
N MET A 1 2.32 -0.08 -14.66
CA MET A 1 3.67 -0.46 -14.23
C MET A 1 3.58 -1.77 -13.47
N ARG A 2 4.48 -2.69 -13.72
CA ARG A 2 4.47 -4.01 -13.08
C ARG A 2 5.62 -4.08 -12.08
N LYS A 3 5.35 -4.48 -10.85
CA LYS A 3 6.37 -4.61 -9.80
C LYS A 3 6.33 -5.99 -9.17
N SER A 4 7.48 -6.49 -8.80
CA SER A 4 7.64 -7.71 -8.00
C SER A 4 8.35 -7.38 -6.68
N GLN A 5 8.01 -8.14 -5.64
CA GLN A 5 8.69 -8.03 -4.35
C GLN A 5 10.07 -8.72 -4.42
N VAL A 6 11.11 -8.01 -4.04
CA VAL A 6 12.43 -8.61 -3.80
C VAL A 6 12.42 -9.16 -2.38
N MET A 7 12.69 -10.45 -2.25
CA MET A 7 12.65 -11.15 -0.97
C MET A 7 14.07 -11.52 -0.51
N SER A 8 14.30 -11.51 0.79
CA SER A 8 15.49 -12.06 1.41
C SER A 8 15.50 -13.60 1.33
N PRO A 9 16.65 -14.27 1.55
CA PRO A 9 16.73 -15.72 1.60
C PRO A 9 15.82 -16.39 2.65
N ILE A 10 15.39 -15.64 3.66
CA ILE A 10 14.49 -16.11 4.72
C ILE A 10 13.05 -15.68 4.52
N GLY A 11 12.71 -15.13 3.31
CA GLY A 11 11.35 -14.78 2.93
C GLY A 11 10.86 -13.40 3.42
N GLU A 12 11.75 -12.50 3.81
CA GLU A 12 11.37 -11.14 4.20
C GLU A 12 11.36 -10.20 2.99
N PRO A 13 10.37 -9.31 2.86
CA PRO A 13 10.34 -8.33 1.79
C PRO A 13 11.40 -7.24 2.01
N LEU A 14 12.23 -7.01 1.00
CA LEU A 14 13.31 -6.03 1.03
C LEU A 14 12.96 -4.75 0.28
N SER A 15 12.42 -4.88 -0.93
CA SER A 15 12.13 -3.75 -1.81
C SER A 15 11.18 -4.16 -2.94
N TRP A 16 10.88 -3.19 -3.83
CA TRP A 16 10.16 -3.43 -5.06
C TRP A 16 11.10 -3.36 -6.26
N LYS A 17 10.98 -4.32 -7.17
CA LYS A 17 11.67 -4.33 -8.46
C LYS A 17 10.68 -4.04 -9.58
N ASP A 18 11.05 -3.12 -10.46
CA ASP A 18 10.29 -2.83 -11.67
C ASP A 18 10.44 -3.98 -12.68
N GLU A 19 9.31 -4.55 -13.09
CA GLU A 19 9.23 -5.63 -14.08
C GLU A 19 8.75 -5.13 -15.47
N GLY A 20 8.67 -3.81 -15.64
CA GLY A 20 8.27 -3.15 -16.87
C GLY A 20 6.85 -2.61 -16.87
N THR A 21 6.42 -2.18 -18.05
CA THR A 21 5.11 -1.57 -18.27
C THR A 21 4.22 -2.53 -19.06
N ILE A 22 2.97 -2.65 -18.62
CA ILE A 22 1.93 -3.35 -19.40
C ILE A 22 1.24 -2.29 -20.25
N SER A 23 1.22 -2.52 -21.55
CA SER A 23 0.46 -1.66 -22.47
C SER A 23 -1.03 -1.81 -22.21
N ALA A 24 -1.73 -0.70 -22.19
CA ALA A 24 -3.18 -0.63 -22.10
C ALA A 24 -3.69 0.36 -23.13
N GLU A 25 -4.93 0.19 -23.56
CA GLU A 25 -5.68 1.17 -24.34
C GLU A 25 -6.09 2.35 -23.43
N ASP A 26 -6.60 3.43 -24.02
CA ASP A 26 -7.06 4.62 -23.27
C ASP A 26 -8.17 4.27 -22.27
N THR A 27 -8.98 3.25 -22.59
CA THR A 27 -10.01 2.70 -21.71
C THR A 27 -9.80 1.20 -21.52
N TYR A 28 -9.69 0.75 -20.29
CA TYR A 28 -9.49 -0.67 -19.99
C TYR A 28 -10.27 -1.08 -18.72
N ARG A 29 -10.55 -2.38 -18.60
CA ARG A 29 -11.19 -2.98 -17.44
C ARG A 29 -10.23 -3.90 -16.70
N LEU A 30 -10.16 -3.76 -15.38
CA LEU A 30 -9.34 -4.63 -14.52
C LEU A 30 -10.14 -5.84 -14.06
N CYS A 31 -9.46 -6.97 -13.92
CA CYS A 31 -10.06 -8.20 -13.41
C CYS A 31 -10.32 -8.07 -11.89
N ARG A 32 -11.58 -8.22 -11.49
CA ARG A 32 -12.00 -8.29 -10.07
C ARG A 32 -12.29 -9.73 -9.60
N CYS A 33 -12.69 -10.62 -10.51
CA CYS A 33 -13.06 -11.99 -10.15
C CYS A 33 -11.86 -12.95 -9.95
N GLY A 34 -10.65 -12.52 -10.29
CA GLY A 34 -9.44 -13.32 -10.20
C GLY A 34 -9.28 -14.41 -11.27
N GLN A 35 -10.27 -14.62 -12.17
CA GLN A 35 -10.29 -15.74 -13.13
C GLN A 35 -9.83 -15.38 -14.54
N SER A 36 -9.58 -14.10 -14.83
CA SER A 36 -9.07 -13.69 -16.14
C SER A 36 -7.75 -14.37 -16.48
N ALA A 37 -7.61 -14.84 -17.72
CA ALA A 37 -6.36 -15.32 -18.30
C ALA A 37 -5.45 -14.17 -18.74
N SER A 38 -6.00 -12.97 -18.96
CA SER A 38 -5.30 -11.76 -19.44
C SER A 38 -5.00 -10.77 -18.32
N LYS A 39 -4.72 -11.23 -17.11
CA LYS A 39 -4.45 -10.34 -15.98
C LYS A 39 -3.34 -9.31 -16.29
N PRO A 40 -3.51 -8.06 -15.86
CA PRO A 40 -4.53 -7.55 -14.90
C PRO A 40 -5.88 -7.21 -15.57
N PHE A 41 -6.03 -7.34 -16.85
CA PHE A 41 -7.23 -6.93 -17.58
C PHE A 41 -8.36 -7.97 -17.49
N CYS A 42 -9.59 -7.49 -17.67
CA CYS A 42 -10.76 -8.33 -17.73
C CYS A 42 -10.91 -8.93 -19.14
N ASP A 43 -11.12 -10.25 -19.23
CA ASP A 43 -11.40 -11.00 -20.46
C ASP A 43 -12.84 -11.52 -20.52
N GLY A 44 -13.71 -11.14 -19.58
CA GLY A 44 -15.09 -11.59 -19.51
C GLY A 44 -15.30 -12.88 -18.69
N SER A 45 -14.26 -13.52 -18.18
CA SER A 45 -14.38 -14.76 -17.38
C SER A 45 -15.31 -14.64 -16.18
N HIS A 46 -15.53 -13.42 -15.66
CA HIS A 46 -16.43 -13.16 -14.53
C HIS A 46 -17.88 -13.61 -14.81
N THR A 47 -18.31 -13.59 -16.07
CA THR A 47 -19.65 -14.02 -16.46
C THR A 47 -19.80 -15.53 -16.35
N MET A 48 -18.76 -16.28 -16.72
CA MET A 48 -18.74 -17.75 -16.66
C MET A 48 -18.78 -18.27 -15.23
N VAL A 49 -18.04 -17.60 -14.33
CA VAL A 49 -18.00 -17.97 -12.90
C VAL A 49 -19.11 -17.33 -12.10
N ARG A 50 -20.02 -16.58 -12.74
CA ARG A 50 -21.12 -15.85 -12.09
C ARG A 50 -20.63 -15.00 -10.92
N PHE A 51 -19.51 -14.31 -11.12
CA PHE A 51 -18.93 -13.47 -10.08
C PHE A 51 -19.90 -12.32 -9.76
N ASP A 52 -20.38 -12.32 -8.51
CA ASP A 52 -21.09 -11.20 -7.93
C ASP A 52 -20.11 -10.44 -7.03
N GLY A 53 -19.74 -9.23 -7.44
CA GLY A 53 -18.76 -8.39 -6.75
C GLY A 53 -19.39 -7.07 -6.33
N PRO A 54 -20.33 -7.06 -5.36
CA PRO A 54 -20.90 -5.82 -4.88
C PRO A 54 -19.81 -4.92 -4.29
N GLU A 55 -19.99 -3.61 -4.38
CA GLU A 55 -19.11 -2.65 -3.73
C GLU A 55 -19.32 -2.78 -2.21
N SER A 56 -18.31 -3.29 -1.54
CA SER A 56 -18.32 -3.49 -0.08
C SER A 56 -17.26 -2.66 0.63
N ALA A 57 -16.40 -1.96 -0.12
CA ALA A 57 -15.38 -1.10 0.46
C ALA A 57 -16.03 0.14 1.07
N ASP A 58 -15.49 0.58 2.20
CA ASP A 58 -15.87 1.87 2.78
C ASP A 58 -15.37 3.00 1.89
N SER A 59 -16.29 3.76 1.29
CA SER A 59 -16.03 4.93 0.45
C SER A 59 -15.87 6.23 1.23
N GLY A 60 -16.01 6.18 2.55
CA GLY A 60 -15.82 7.34 3.42
C GLY A 60 -14.38 7.83 3.49
N PRO A 61 -14.14 9.05 3.97
CA PRO A 61 -12.80 9.59 4.13
C PRO A 61 -11.92 8.69 5.01
N ILE A 62 -10.67 8.51 4.61
CA ILE A 62 -9.67 7.73 5.37
C ILE A 62 -9.55 8.24 6.82
N SER A 63 -9.65 9.55 7.03
CA SER A 63 -9.61 10.17 8.36
C SER A 63 -10.66 9.64 9.35
N ASN A 64 -11.78 9.09 8.85
CA ASN A 64 -12.85 8.57 9.70
C ASN A 64 -12.56 7.15 10.22
N ARG A 65 -11.65 6.41 9.61
CA ARG A 65 -11.34 5.02 9.94
C ARG A 65 -9.88 4.75 10.27
N SER A 66 -8.97 5.66 9.91
CA SER A 66 -7.55 5.53 10.24
C SER A 66 -7.29 5.77 11.72
N LYS A 67 -6.31 5.06 12.26
CA LYS A 67 -5.78 5.27 13.61
C LYS A 67 -4.49 6.04 13.53
N THR A 68 -4.33 7.04 14.40
CA THR A 68 -3.09 7.84 14.48
C THR A 68 -2.27 7.40 15.69
N PHE A 69 -1.04 7.03 15.43
CA PHE A 69 -0.05 6.66 16.45
C PHE A 69 1.01 7.75 16.57
N ARG A 70 1.06 8.38 17.75
CA ARG A 70 2.02 9.44 18.06
C ARG A 70 3.37 8.86 18.47
N SER A 71 4.42 9.53 18.07
CA SER A 71 5.82 9.19 18.38
C SER A 71 6.61 10.48 18.59
N PRO A 72 7.83 10.43 19.17
CA PRO A 72 8.58 11.65 19.49
C PRO A 72 8.85 12.57 18.30
N LYS A 73 9.03 12.02 17.09
CA LYS A 73 9.39 12.80 15.88
C LYS A 73 8.46 12.56 14.70
N MET A 74 7.41 11.75 14.87
CA MET A 74 6.51 11.45 13.77
C MET A 74 5.13 11.01 14.26
N PHE A 75 4.17 11.09 13.37
CA PHE A 75 2.83 10.52 13.49
C PHE A 75 2.67 9.47 12.40
N ILE A 76 2.20 8.29 12.75
CA ILE A 76 1.87 7.23 11.78
C ILE A 76 0.35 7.12 11.75
N GLN A 77 -0.22 7.15 10.56
CA GLN A 77 -1.62 6.84 10.32
C GLN A 77 -1.73 5.41 9.74
N GLU A 78 -2.66 4.64 10.28
CA GLU A 78 -2.96 3.29 9.84
C GLU A 78 -4.41 3.18 9.41
N ASP A 79 -4.65 2.85 8.14
CA ASP A 79 -5.94 2.43 7.61
C ASP A 79 -5.92 0.89 7.42
N HIS A 80 -6.10 0.18 8.52
CA HIS A 80 -5.95 -1.29 8.55
C HIS A 80 -6.87 -2.04 7.56
N PRO A 81 -8.12 -1.61 7.31
CA PRO A 81 -9.01 -2.24 6.31
C PRO A 81 -8.44 -2.40 4.91
N ILE A 82 -7.53 -1.51 4.48
CA ILE A 82 -6.89 -1.61 3.16
C ILE A 82 -5.52 -2.29 3.20
N CYS A 83 -5.11 -2.83 4.35
CA CYS A 83 -3.84 -3.52 4.49
C CYS A 83 -3.83 -4.85 3.71
N VAL A 84 -2.89 -5.00 2.80
CA VAL A 84 -2.69 -6.24 2.01
C VAL A 84 -1.65 -7.19 2.61
N HIS A 85 -1.21 -6.91 3.84
CA HIS A 85 -0.26 -7.75 4.59
C HIS A 85 1.05 -8.06 3.85
N SER A 86 1.58 -7.10 3.09
CA SER A 86 2.85 -7.23 2.35
C SER A 86 4.09 -7.31 3.24
N SER A 87 3.93 -7.08 4.55
CA SER A 87 4.94 -7.26 5.60
C SER A 87 6.13 -6.30 5.58
N PHE A 88 6.16 -5.25 4.77
CA PHE A 88 7.24 -4.24 4.82
C PHE A 88 7.32 -3.49 6.15
N CYS A 89 6.21 -3.35 6.86
CA CYS A 89 6.16 -2.69 8.18
C CYS A 89 6.83 -3.49 9.31
N ARG A 90 7.17 -4.77 9.07
CA ARG A 90 7.84 -5.64 10.03
C ARG A 90 8.76 -6.63 9.36
N ASP A 91 9.79 -7.03 10.07
CA ASP A 91 10.67 -8.15 9.75
C ASP A 91 10.88 -9.01 11.02
N THR A 92 11.73 -10.03 10.96
CA THR A 92 12.00 -10.92 12.12
C THR A 92 12.69 -10.21 13.28
N VAL A 93 13.34 -9.07 13.03
CA VAL A 93 14.16 -8.35 14.02
C VAL A 93 13.44 -7.09 14.52
N SER A 94 12.67 -6.44 13.66
CA SER A 94 12.10 -5.12 13.94
C SER A 94 10.72 -4.92 13.34
N ASP A 95 9.93 -4.09 14.00
CA ASP A 95 8.65 -3.61 13.49
C ASP A 95 8.49 -2.10 13.77
N ILE A 96 7.72 -1.42 12.93
CA ILE A 96 7.54 0.03 13.06
C ILE A 96 6.87 0.43 14.39
N TRP A 97 6.06 -0.48 14.97
CA TRP A 97 5.30 -0.18 16.19
C TRP A 97 6.18 -0.13 17.44
N SER A 98 7.22 -0.97 17.50
CA SER A 98 8.25 -0.91 18.53
C SER A 98 9.27 0.21 18.24
N MET A 99 9.74 0.31 16.98
CA MET A 99 10.74 1.29 16.58
C MET A 99 10.28 2.74 16.76
N ARG A 100 9.00 3.06 16.52
CA ARG A 100 8.47 4.43 16.59
C ARG A 100 8.73 5.12 17.94
N ARG A 101 8.84 4.36 19.02
CA ARG A 101 9.13 4.91 20.35
C ARG A 101 10.53 5.53 20.43
N HIS A 102 11.41 5.12 19.53
CA HIS A 102 12.81 5.56 19.44
C HIS A 102 13.04 6.47 18.21
N SER A 103 11.99 7.05 17.65
CA SER A 103 12.06 7.92 16.46
C SER A 103 12.83 9.22 16.67
N SER A 104 13.26 9.52 17.91
CA SER A 104 14.20 10.62 18.19
C SER A 104 15.59 10.38 17.63
N ALA A 105 15.98 9.12 17.42
CA ALA A 105 17.26 8.76 16.81
C ALA A 105 17.10 8.82 15.27
N PRO A 106 17.92 9.61 14.57
CA PRO A 106 17.77 9.84 13.13
C PRO A 106 17.84 8.54 12.31
N GLU A 107 18.70 7.61 12.69
CA GLU A 107 18.85 6.31 12.02
C GLU A 107 17.63 5.40 12.21
N VAL A 108 16.94 5.51 13.35
CA VAL A 108 15.70 4.76 13.60
C VAL A 108 14.56 5.40 12.80
N LEU A 109 14.47 6.72 12.80
CA LEU A 109 13.48 7.46 12.02
C LEU A 109 13.59 7.13 10.53
N ALA A 110 14.81 7.15 9.97
CA ALA A 110 15.04 6.82 8.57
C ALA A 110 14.59 5.40 8.21
N LYS A 111 14.87 4.41 9.08
CA LYS A 111 14.41 3.02 8.88
C LYS A 111 12.89 2.88 8.95
N ILE A 112 12.23 3.65 9.81
CA ILE A 112 10.75 3.64 9.88
C ILE A 112 10.19 4.21 8.58
N ILE A 113 10.71 5.34 8.10
CA ILE A 113 10.28 5.98 6.85
C ILE A 113 10.43 5.01 5.67
N ASP A 114 11.59 4.37 5.53
CA ASP A 114 11.84 3.38 4.49
C ASP A 114 10.79 2.25 4.50
N LYS A 115 10.45 1.73 5.68
CA LYS A 115 9.41 0.70 5.83
C LYS A 115 8.01 1.21 5.46
N LEU A 116 7.69 2.45 5.80
CA LEU A 116 6.39 3.06 5.51
C LEU A 116 6.24 3.35 4.00
N ASP A 117 7.28 3.87 3.36
CA ASP A 117 7.30 4.20 1.93
C ASP A 117 7.14 2.96 1.03
N ASN A 118 7.48 1.78 1.54
CA ASN A 118 7.29 0.51 0.84
C ASN A 118 5.89 -0.10 1.00
N CYS A 119 4.95 0.54 1.72
CA CYS A 119 3.59 0.03 1.88
C CYS A 119 2.80 0.13 0.56
N PRO A 120 2.45 -1.00 -0.11
CA PRO A 120 1.89 -0.96 -1.47
C PRO A 120 0.42 -0.55 -1.54
N SER A 121 -0.31 -0.68 -0.44
CA SER A 121 -1.75 -0.36 -0.38
C SER A 121 -2.05 1.03 0.18
N GLY A 122 -1.03 1.76 0.67
CA GLY A 122 -1.23 3.02 1.37
C GLY A 122 -1.93 2.88 2.73
N ALA A 123 -1.99 1.67 3.27
CA ALA A 123 -2.51 1.44 4.62
C ALA A 123 -1.74 2.20 5.69
N LEU A 124 -0.51 2.63 5.37
CA LEU A 124 0.37 3.38 6.28
C LEU A 124 0.77 4.69 5.61
N ALA A 125 0.55 5.78 6.34
CA ALA A 125 1.02 7.11 6.00
C ALA A 125 1.69 7.75 7.24
N TYR A 126 2.45 8.82 7.05
CA TYR A 126 3.11 9.48 8.17
C TYR A 126 3.20 10.99 7.99
N ALA A 127 3.40 11.69 9.10
CA ALA A 127 3.82 13.09 9.14
C ALA A 127 4.94 13.25 10.16
N LEU A 128 5.89 14.15 9.87
CA LEU A 128 7.05 14.39 10.75
C LEU A 128 6.75 15.37 11.89
N GLU A 129 5.69 16.17 11.76
CA GLU A 129 5.26 17.13 12.75
C GLU A 129 3.74 17.07 12.93
N SER A 130 3.25 17.52 14.08
CA SER A 130 1.82 17.61 14.34
C SER A 130 1.18 18.63 13.40
N GLY A 131 0.24 18.19 12.58
CA GLY A 131 -0.41 19.03 11.56
C GLY A 131 0.45 19.30 10.32
N GLY A 132 1.59 18.62 10.18
CA GLY A 132 2.44 18.66 9.00
C GLY A 132 1.84 17.91 7.79
N GLU A 133 2.54 18.01 6.66
CA GLU A 133 2.20 17.26 5.46
C GLU A 133 2.18 15.75 5.74
N ILE A 134 1.14 15.07 5.26
CA ILE A 134 1.03 13.61 5.35
C ILE A 134 1.77 13.02 4.16
N PHE A 135 2.74 12.18 4.43
CA PHE A 135 3.48 11.42 3.43
C PHE A 135 2.84 10.05 3.25
N GLU A 136 2.45 9.77 2.02
CA GLU A 136 1.96 8.46 1.59
C GLU A 136 3.05 7.75 0.80
N PRO A 137 3.02 6.41 0.69
CA PRO A 137 3.94 5.66 -0.15
C PRO A 137 3.98 6.22 -1.58
N GLU A 138 5.17 6.29 -2.15
CA GLU A 138 5.43 6.99 -3.43
C GLU A 138 4.54 6.49 -4.57
N ASP A 139 4.19 5.22 -4.58
CA ASP A 139 3.33 4.61 -5.60
C ASP A 139 1.87 5.12 -5.57
N LEU A 140 1.42 5.66 -4.45
CA LEU A 140 0.07 6.22 -4.29
C LEU A 140 0.01 7.71 -4.62
N ARG A 141 1.15 8.38 -4.68
CA ARG A 141 1.24 9.80 -5.10
C ARG A 141 0.99 10.00 -6.59
N ARG A 142 0.69 8.96 -7.33
CA ARG A 142 0.39 9.06 -8.75
C ARG A 142 -0.93 9.76 -8.94
N SER A 143 -0.77 11.02 -9.28
CA SER A 143 -1.75 11.96 -9.73
C SER A 143 -2.67 11.40 -10.80
N GLY A 144 -3.91 11.32 -10.50
CA GLY A 144 -5.01 11.14 -11.41
C GLY A 144 -6.14 10.41 -10.70
N PRO A 145 -7.36 10.94 -10.71
CA PRO A 145 -8.49 10.18 -10.19
C PRO A 145 -8.63 8.93 -11.06
N LEU A 146 -8.55 7.74 -10.44
CA LEU A 146 -9.14 6.55 -11.01
C LEU A 146 -10.64 6.79 -11.06
N THR A 147 -11.13 7.28 -12.19
CA THR A 147 -12.55 7.23 -12.49
C THR A 147 -12.90 5.77 -12.73
N LEU A 148 -13.55 5.17 -11.76
CA LEU A 148 -14.21 3.88 -11.92
C LEU A 148 -15.60 4.20 -12.51
N ASP A 149 -15.78 3.91 -13.80
CA ASP A 149 -17.09 3.84 -14.43
C ASP A 149 -17.77 2.51 -14.08
#